data_7c017ca8ca39b0c27ed606af6a1a5f14
#
_entry.id   7c017ca8ca39b0c27ed606af6a1a5f14
#
_cell.length_a   1.000
_cell.length_b   1.000
_cell.length_c   1.000
_cell.angle_alpha   90.00
_cell.angle_beta   90.00
_cell.angle_gamma   90.00
#
_symmetry.space_group_name_H-M   'P 1'
#
loop_
_entity.id
_entity.type
_entity.pdbx_description
1 polymer ?
#
loop_
_entity_poly.entity_id
_entity_poly.type
_entity_poly.pdbx_seq_one_letter_code
_entity_poly.pdbx_strand_id
1 'polypeptide(L)'
;MAEDAKALIELATRRFIEEVPALEPIKLIVGVELRGRGDVQQFRLQMPGAIVSKGPATDARVRVDMRREFFNVMAREAKVPDWIEAFTYGQAKASGPEQFLRLIVNVVERQQERQRMRKARKPV
;
A
#
# COMPACT_ATOMS: atom_id res chain seq x y z
N MET A 1 11.85 -9.47 19.26
CA MET A 1 11.24 -10.38 18.27
C MET A 1 10.90 -9.63 17.00
N ALA A 2 11.19 -10.23 15.86
CA ALA A 2 10.79 -9.64 14.60
C ALA A 2 9.26 -9.65 14.52
N GLU A 3 8.68 -8.53 14.10
CA GLU A 3 7.25 -8.46 13.86
C GLU A 3 6.90 -9.34 12.66
N ASP A 4 5.76 -9.99 12.74
CA ASP A 4 5.24 -10.81 11.66
C ASP A 4 4.93 -9.93 10.46
N ALA A 5 5.49 -10.26 9.30
CA ALA A 5 5.24 -9.52 8.06
C ALA A 5 3.75 -9.45 7.72
N LYS A 6 3.02 -10.54 7.98
CA LYS A 6 1.57 -10.57 7.79
C LYS A 6 0.88 -9.49 8.62
N ALA A 7 1.23 -9.37 9.90
CA ALA A 7 0.65 -8.37 10.79
C ALA A 7 0.99 -6.95 10.34
N LEU A 8 2.21 -6.74 9.84
CA LEU A 8 2.62 -5.44 9.31
C LEU A 8 1.87 -5.06 8.04
N ILE A 9 1.61 -6.03 7.16
CA ILE A 9 0.81 -5.78 5.95
C ILE A 9 -0.62 -5.40 6.33
N GLU A 10 -1.21 -6.10 7.29
CA GLU A 10 -2.54 -5.78 7.80
C GLU A 10 -2.59 -4.36 8.35
N LEU A 11 -1.62 -4.02 9.19
CA LEU A 11 -1.53 -2.69 9.80
C LEU A 11 -1.38 -1.60 8.74
N ALA A 12 -0.43 -1.75 7.82
CA ALA A 12 -0.19 -0.78 6.75
C ALA A 12 -1.42 -0.57 5.89
N THR A 13 -2.11 -1.65 5.54
CA THR A 13 -3.32 -1.60 4.71
C THR A 13 -4.45 -0.85 5.41
N ARG A 14 -4.69 -1.16 6.68
CA ARG A 14 -5.73 -0.47 7.46
C ARG A 14 -5.46 1.01 7.58
N ARG A 15 -4.22 1.36 7.88
CA ARG A 15 -3.82 2.78 7.99
C ARG A 15 -3.97 3.51 6.66
N PHE A 16 -3.61 2.87 5.56
CA PHE A 16 -3.74 3.44 4.23
C PHE A 16 -5.21 3.70 3.90
N ILE A 17 -6.09 2.74 4.19
CA ILE A 17 -7.53 2.90 3.95
C ILE A 17 -8.14 3.98 4.86
N GLU A 18 -7.68 4.07 6.11
CA GLU A 18 -8.11 5.14 7.01
C GLU A 18 -7.76 6.53 6.47
N GLU A 19 -6.57 6.67 5.88
CA GLU A 19 -6.15 7.92 5.26
C GLU A 19 -6.85 8.20 3.93
N VAL A 20 -7.23 7.14 3.21
CA VAL A 20 -7.89 7.23 1.91
C VAL A 20 -9.17 6.40 1.92
N PRO A 21 -10.24 6.88 2.59
CA PRO A 21 -11.47 6.09 2.73
C PRO A 21 -12.15 5.73 1.41
N ALA A 22 -11.87 6.48 0.35
CA ALA A 22 -12.43 6.18 -0.97
C ALA A 22 -11.91 4.86 -1.56
N LEU A 23 -10.86 4.27 -0.97
CA LEU A 23 -10.38 2.95 -1.37
C LEU A 23 -11.22 1.81 -0.77
N GLU A 24 -11.96 2.08 0.29
CA GLU A 24 -12.74 1.05 0.98
C GLU A 24 -13.70 0.27 0.09
N PRO A 25 -14.47 0.91 -0.81
CA PRO A 25 -15.37 0.16 -1.69
C PRO A 25 -14.65 -0.62 -2.79
N ILE A 26 -13.36 -0.43 -2.98
CA ILE A 26 -12.63 -1.08 -4.05
C ILE A 26 -12.20 -2.47 -3.61
N LYS A 27 -12.81 -3.49 -4.18
CA LYS A 27 -12.43 -4.88 -3.94
C LYS A 27 -11.24 -5.22 -4.83
N LEU A 28 -10.11 -5.53 -4.20
CA LEU A 28 -8.88 -5.75 -4.91
C LEU A 28 -8.05 -6.83 -4.24
N ILE A 29 -7.48 -7.72 -5.04
CA ILE A 29 -6.49 -8.68 -4.59
C ILE A 29 -5.11 -8.17 -5.00
N VAL A 30 -4.23 -8.00 -4.03
CA VAL A 30 -2.87 -7.50 -4.24
C VAL A 30 -1.88 -8.59 -3.88
N GLY A 31 -0.94 -8.84 -4.78
CA GLY A 31 0.21 -9.69 -4.50
C GLY A 31 1.32 -8.83 -3.90
N VAL A 32 1.82 -9.20 -2.74
CA VAL A 32 2.88 -8.46 -2.06
C VAL A 32 4.15 -9.31 -2.06
N GLU A 33 5.24 -8.78 -2.59
CA GLU A 33 6.55 -9.43 -2.54
C GLU A 33 7.50 -8.61 -1.69
N LEU A 34 8.04 -9.25 -0.67
CA LEU A 34 9.04 -8.64 0.22
C LEU A 34 10.36 -9.36 0.03
N ARG A 35 11.34 -8.66 -0.54
CA ARG A 35 12.64 -9.23 -0.84
C ARG A 35 13.60 -9.03 0.33
N GLY A 36 14.14 -10.14 0.81
CA GLY A 36 15.21 -10.14 1.79
C GLY A 36 16.54 -10.55 1.16
N ARG A 37 17.50 -10.85 1.98
CA ARG A 37 18.79 -11.36 1.52
C ARG A 37 18.63 -12.85 1.17
N GLY A 38 18.66 -13.15 -0.12
CA GLY A 38 18.60 -14.52 -0.61
C GLY A 38 17.22 -15.16 -0.59
N ASP A 39 16.18 -14.42 -0.20
CA ASP A 39 14.81 -14.95 -0.21
C ASP A 39 13.80 -13.90 -0.61
N VAL A 40 12.62 -14.38 -1.02
CA VAL A 40 11.47 -13.54 -1.33
C VAL A 40 10.27 -14.11 -0.61
N GLN A 41 9.60 -13.28 0.19
CA GLN A 41 8.34 -13.66 0.82
C GLN A 41 7.18 -13.11 -0.01
N GLN A 42 6.20 -13.96 -0.26
CA GLN A 42 5.01 -13.60 -1.02
C GLN A 42 3.78 -13.69 -0.14
N PHE A 43 2.89 -12.71 -0.31
CA PHE A 43 1.63 -12.63 0.43
C PHE A 43 0.49 -12.28 -0.50
N ARG A 44 -0.70 -12.76 -0.16
CA ARG A 44 -1.94 -12.38 -0.82
C ARG A 44 -2.71 -11.47 0.11
N LEU A 45 -2.98 -10.27 -0.36
CA LEU A 45 -3.74 -9.26 0.38
C LEU A 45 -5.09 -9.05 -0.28
N GLN A 46 -6.16 -9.27 0.46
CA GLN A 46 -7.51 -9.00 0.00
C GLN A 46 -8.01 -7.71 0.64
N MET A 47 -8.33 -6.73 -0.18
CA MET A 47 -8.89 -5.46 0.25
C MET A 47 -10.40 -5.43 -0.01
N PRO A 48 -11.17 -4.71 0.79
CA PRO A 48 -10.76 -3.78 1.85
C PRO A 48 -10.58 -4.40 3.23
N GLY A 49 -10.93 -5.64 3.42
CA GLY A 49 -10.90 -6.28 4.74
C GLY A 49 -9.51 -6.48 5.34
N ALA A 50 -8.45 -6.16 4.59
CA ALA A 50 -7.06 -6.37 4.99
C ALA A 50 -6.81 -7.82 5.42
N ILE A 51 -7.33 -8.77 4.64
CA ILE A 51 -7.14 -10.20 4.88
C ILE A 51 -5.86 -10.64 4.19
N VAL A 52 -4.88 -11.05 4.97
CA VAL A 52 -3.56 -11.40 4.46
C VAL A 52 -3.30 -12.89 4.66
N SER A 53 -2.85 -13.55 3.62
CA SER A 53 -2.40 -14.93 3.70
C SER A 53 -1.01 -15.07 3.08
N LYS A 54 -0.20 -15.95 3.62
CA LYS A 54 1.14 -16.21 3.11
C LYS A 54 1.07 -17.10 1.88
N GLY A 55 1.82 -16.73 0.86
CA GLY A 55 1.90 -17.49 -0.38
C GLY A 55 1.66 -16.64 -1.61
N PRO A 56 1.86 -17.22 -2.79
CA PRO A 56 1.68 -16.49 -4.04
C PRO A 56 0.20 -16.13 -4.26
N ALA A 57 -0.03 -14.91 -4.75
CA ALA A 57 -1.37 -14.43 -5.09
C ALA A 57 -1.61 -14.62 -6.58
N THR A 58 -2.02 -15.82 -6.99
CA THR A 58 -2.24 -16.13 -8.39
C THR A 58 -3.40 -15.38 -9.00
N ASP A 59 -4.34 -14.93 -8.16
CA ASP A 59 -5.51 -14.17 -8.56
C ASP A 59 -5.32 -12.65 -8.41
N ALA A 60 -4.11 -12.20 -8.08
CA ALA A 60 -3.86 -10.78 -7.88
C ALA A 60 -3.88 -10.02 -9.20
N ARG A 61 -4.57 -8.89 -9.21
CA ARG A 61 -4.57 -7.96 -10.34
C ARG A 61 -3.46 -6.93 -10.24
N VAL A 62 -3.11 -6.56 -9.02
CA VAL A 62 -2.01 -5.62 -8.75
C VAL A 62 -0.98 -6.34 -7.91
N ARG A 63 0.28 -6.10 -8.23
CA ARG A 63 1.41 -6.64 -7.46
C ARG A 63 2.27 -5.50 -7.01
N VAL A 64 2.71 -5.56 -5.75
CA VAL A 64 3.66 -4.60 -5.21
C VAL A 64 4.88 -5.36 -4.74
N ASP A 65 6.05 -4.79 -4.96
CA ASP A 65 7.28 -5.40 -4.48
C ASP A 65 8.21 -4.34 -3.92
N MET A 66 8.93 -4.71 -2.87
CA MET A 66 9.89 -3.86 -2.22
C MET A 66 10.81 -4.68 -1.32
N ARG A 67 11.87 -4.04 -0.83
CA ARG A 67 12.74 -4.68 0.14
C ARG A 67 12.02 -4.84 1.48
N ARG A 68 12.22 -5.98 2.12
CA ARG A 68 11.60 -6.27 3.42
C ARG A 68 11.97 -5.25 4.48
N GLU A 69 13.23 -4.87 4.55
CA GLU A 69 13.70 -3.88 5.53
C GLU A 69 13.00 -2.53 5.36
N PHE A 70 12.88 -2.09 4.11
CA PHE A 70 12.18 -0.86 3.78
C PHE A 70 10.71 -0.95 4.16
N PHE A 71 10.06 -2.06 3.82
CA PHE A 71 8.65 -2.29 4.17
C PHE A 71 8.43 -2.25 5.68
N ASN A 72 9.32 -2.89 6.45
CA ASN A 72 9.16 -2.95 7.90
C ASN A 72 9.17 -1.54 8.53
N VAL A 73 10.01 -0.65 8.04
CA VAL A 73 10.03 0.75 8.50
C VAL A 73 8.77 1.47 8.06
N MET A 74 8.42 1.36 6.77
CA MET A 74 7.27 2.06 6.20
C MET A 74 5.96 1.63 6.86
N ALA A 75 5.79 0.34 7.10
CA ALA A 75 4.55 -0.18 7.67
C ALA A 75 4.24 0.41 9.05
N ARG A 76 5.28 0.76 9.80
CA ARG A 76 5.12 1.33 11.15
C ARG A 76 4.90 2.83 11.14
N GLU A 77 5.53 3.55 10.24
CA GLU A 77 5.66 5.01 10.34
C GLU A 77 5.08 5.79 9.17
N ALA A 78 4.95 5.15 8.00
CA ALA A 78 4.62 5.87 6.77
C ALA A 78 3.16 6.33 6.74
N LYS A 79 2.99 7.53 6.21
CA LYS A 79 1.69 8.06 5.80
C LYS A 79 1.59 7.98 4.28
N VAL A 80 0.42 8.30 3.74
CA VAL A 80 0.20 8.22 2.28
C VAL A 80 1.25 8.99 1.47
N PRO A 81 1.64 10.23 1.83
CA PRO A 81 2.69 10.93 1.08
C PRO A 81 4.01 10.17 1.03
N ASP A 82 4.37 9.47 2.09
CA ASP A 82 5.59 8.66 2.14
C ASP A 82 5.53 7.49 1.17
N TRP A 83 4.36 6.85 1.06
CA TRP A 83 4.15 5.78 0.10
C TRP A 83 4.19 6.29 -1.34
N ILE A 84 3.60 7.45 -1.61
CA ILE A 84 3.66 8.08 -2.92
C ILE A 84 5.11 8.32 -3.32
N GLU A 85 5.91 8.84 -2.41
CA GLU A 85 7.34 9.08 -2.63
C GLU A 85 8.08 7.78 -2.92
N ALA A 86 7.81 6.74 -2.14
CA ALA A 86 8.46 5.44 -2.32
C ALA A 86 8.20 4.85 -3.70
N PHE A 87 6.98 4.92 -4.20
CA PHE A 87 6.64 4.46 -5.54
C PHE A 87 7.20 5.37 -6.63
N THR A 88 7.24 6.68 -6.37
CA THR A 88 7.79 7.65 -7.33
C THR A 88 9.28 7.42 -7.57
N TYR A 89 10.03 7.15 -6.51
CA TYR A 89 11.49 6.96 -6.61
C TYR A 89 11.92 5.51 -6.77
N GLY A 90 10.98 4.59 -6.93
CA GLY A 90 11.31 3.19 -7.22
C GLY A 90 11.74 2.36 -6.01
N GLN A 91 11.59 2.87 -4.80
CA GLN A 91 11.83 2.09 -3.59
C GLN A 91 10.78 1.00 -3.41
N ALA A 92 9.58 1.28 -3.87
CA ALA A 92 8.51 0.32 -4.01
C ALA A 92 8.03 0.32 -5.45
N LYS A 93 7.66 -0.83 -5.97
CA LYS A 93 7.20 -0.96 -7.36
C LYS A 93 5.82 -1.59 -7.39
N ALA A 94 4.98 -1.08 -8.26
CA ALA A 94 3.65 -1.64 -8.49
C ALA A 94 3.53 -2.04 -9.96
N SER A 95 2.88 -3.16 -10.21
CA SER A 95 2.61 -3.64 -11.56
C SER A 95 1.20 -4.20 -11.63
N GLY A 96 0.65 -4.24 -12.85
CA GLY A 96 -0.70 -4.73 -13.10
C GLY A 96 -1.31 -3.98 -14.27
N PRO A 97 -2.59 -4.26 -14.60
CA PRO A 97 -3.27 -3.53 -15.66
C PRO A 97 -3.28 -2.03 -15.38
N GLU A 98 -2.92 -1.26 -16.37
CA GLU A 98 -2.76 0.19 -16.25
C GLU A 98 -4.02 0.87 -15.71
N GLN A 99 -5.19 0.41 -16.11
CA GLN A 99 -6.47 0.97 -15.68
C GLN A 99 -6.67 0.87 -14.17
N PHE A 100 -6.24 -0.23 -13.55
CA PHE A 100 -6.33 -0.40 -12.10
C PHE A 100 -5.34 0.49 -11.37
N LEU A 101 -4.12 0.58 -11.89
CA LEU A 101 -3.09 1.42 -11.29
C LEU A 101 -3.51 2.89 -11.35
N ARG A 102 -4.06 3.33 -12.48
CA ARG A 102 -4.56 4.71 -12.62
C ARG A 102 -5.72 5.00 -11.68
N LEU A 103 -6.62 4.04 -11.50
CA LEU A 103 -7.74 4.21 -10.58
C LEU A 103 -7.25 4.47 -9.16
N ILE A 104 -6.31 3.66 -8.71
CA ILE A 104 -5.75 3.80 -7.37
C ILE A 104 -5.04 5.15 -7.22
N VAL A 105 -4.19 5.49 -8.19
CA VAL A 105 -3.45 6.76 -8.17
C VAL A 105 -4.41 7.95 -8.14
N ASN A 106 -5.45 7.93 -8.97
CA ASN A 106 -6.41 9.03 -9.01
C ASN A 106 -7.15 9.21 -7.69
N VAL A 107 -7.55 8.11 -7.06
CA VAL A 107 -8.24 8.15 -5.77
C VAL A 107 -7.33 8.74 -4.70
N VAL A 108 -6.08 8.30 -4.66
CA VAL A 108 -5.08 8.78 -3.69
C VAL A 108 -4.78 10.25 -3.90
N GLU A 109 -4.56 10.67 -5.16
CA GLU A 109 -4.26 12.06 -5.48
C GLU A 109 -5.41 13.01 -5.10
N ARG A 110 -6.64 12.60 -5.34
CA ARG A 110 -7.81 13.38 -4.95
C ARG A 110 -7.87 13.58 -3.44
N GLN A 111 -7.55 12.54 -2.68
CA GLN A 111 -7.55 12.63 -1.22
C GLN A 111 -6.46 13.59 -0.74
N GLN A 112 -5.27 13.52 -1.31
CA GLN A 112 -4.17 14.41 -0.97
C GLN A 112 -4.50 15.86 -1.29
N GLU A 113 -5.13 16.10 -2.43
CA GLU A 113 -5.56 17.43 -2.83
C GLU A 113 -6.60 18.01 -1.87
N ARG A 114 -7.58 17.21 -1.48
CA ARG A 114 -8.59 17.63 -0.49
C ARG A 114 -7.93 18.02 0.83
N GLN A 115 -6.96 17.26 1.28
CA GLN A 115 -6.25 17.58 2.52
C GLN A 115 -5.48 18.89 2.41
N ARG A 116 -4.82 19.13 1.27
CA ARG A 116 -4.14 20.40 1.02
C ARG A 116 -5.12 21.57 1.01
N MET A 117 -6.27 21.40 0.40
CA MET A 117 -7.32 22.41 0.35
C MET A 117 -7.86 22.72 1.74
N ARG A 118 -8.06 21.70 2.58
CA ARG A 118 -8.48 21.90 3.97
C ARG A 118 -7.47 22.73 4.75
N LYS A 119 -6.19 22.43 4.60
CA LYS A 119 -5.12 23.19 5.26
C LYS A 119 -5.10 24.63 4.80
N ALA A 120 -5.29 24.87 3.51
CA ALA A 120 -5.31 26.23 2.95
C ALA A 120 -6.52 27.03 3.43
N ARG A 121 -7.64 26.37 3.76
CA ARG A 121 -8.87 27.04 4.22
C ARG A 121 -8.91 27.31 5.72
N LYS A 122 -8.03 26.70 6.49
CA LYS A 122 -8.01 26.93 7.92
C LYS A 122 -7.63 28.38 8.21
N PRO A 123 -8.43 29.09 9.01
CA PRO A 123 -8.04 30.44 9.41
C PRO A 123 -6.77 30.38 10.25
N VAL A 124 -5.91 31.31 10.00
CA VAL A 124 -4.64 31.40 10.71
C VAL A 124 -4.87 31.98 12.10
#